data_f17ce54a0b5ffa69e4f4a3d6880c2723
#
_entry.id   f17ce54a0b5ffa69e4f4a3d6880c2723
#
_cell.length_a   1.000
_cell.length_b   1.000
_cell.length_c   1.000
_cell.angle_alpha   90.00
_cell.angle_beta   90.00
_cell.angle_gamma   90.00
#
_symmetry.space_group_name_H-M   'P 1'
#
loop_
_entity.id
_entity.type
_entity.pdbx_description
1 polymer ?
#
loop_
_entity_poly.entity_id
_entity_poly.type
_entity_poly.pdbx_seq_one_letter_code
_entity_poly.pdbx_strand_id
1 'polypeptide(L)'
;MSPGNLHFMGSQAGEVDYFTFLFPLEYISFCTDDMLDDKLLTPLKNGHLMIRPRIKDAAKELCEQLAEIYMAKNDEKKLEIAVQIKTKIILLQFILHMWENGFIIENDKSGRNTVEKEMISYIQQSFTREISLKELGEQFHLSEKYVSQYFKEHFHITLSKYVTYLRLEHAKQLLQNSDIPVTEVAMLSGYQNVSYFIRSFKKTYGVSPLKYRKNEPSTWI
;
A
#
# COMPACT_ATOMS: atom_id res chain seq x y z
N MET A 1 -12.05 0.70 0.55
CA MET A 1 -10.80 1.09 -0.12
C MET A 1 -9.82 1.45 0.96
N SER A 2 -8.65 0.85 0.95
CA SER A 2 -7.63 1.14 1.97
C SER A 2 -7.12 2.57 1.79
N PRO A 3 -6.97 3.35 2.87
CA PRO A 3 -6.30 4.65 2.79
C PRO A 3 -4.88 4.45 2.26
N GLY A 4 -4.50 5.20 1.23
CA GLY A 4 -3.17 5.14 0.63
C GLY A 4 -3.01 4.20 -0.56
N ASN A 5 -4.05 3.46 -0.96
CA ASN A 5 -4.03 2.66 -2.19
C ASN A 5 -5.01 3.22 -3.22
N LEU A 6 -4.54 3.46 -4.42
CA LEU A 6 -5.38 3.80 -5.57
C LEU A 6 -5.82 2.52 -6.29
N HIS A 7 -7.13 2.42 -6.53
CA HIS A 7 -7.73 1.32 -7.29
C HIS A 7 -8.17 1.84 -8.63
N PHE A 8 -7.80 1.15 -9.67
CA PHE A 8 -8.15 1.48 -11.02
C PHE A 8 -8.87 0.31 -11.70
N MET A 9 -10.03 0.55 -12.33
CA MET A 9 -10.76 -0.43 -13.11
C MET A 9 -10.97 0.08 -14.51
N GLY A 10 -10.51 -0.67 -15.51
CA GLY A 10 -10.78 -0.42 -16.92
C GLY A 10 -11.53 -1.60 -17.55
N SER A 11 -12.41 -1.35 -18.54
CA SER A 11 -13.07 -2.41 -19.29
C SER A 11 -12.78 -2.26 -20.79
N GLN A 12 -12.52 -3.36 -21.48
CA GLN A 12 -12.56 -3.43 -22.95
C GLN A 12 -13.94 -3.86 -23.43
N ALA A 13 -14.39 -3.33 -24.56
CA ALA A 13 -15.73 -3.52 -25.09
C ALA A 13 -15.95 -4.98 -25.56
N GLY A 14 -16.94 -5.66 -24.98
CA GLY A 14 -17.47 -6.92 -25.51
C GLY A 14 -17.63 -8.06 -24.49
N GLU A 15 -16.68 -8.32 -23.66
CA GLU A 15 -16.74 -9.11 -22.41
C GLU A 15 -16.18 -8.24 -21.32
N VAL A 16 -16.78 -8.27 -20.11
CA VAL A 16 -16.41 -7.36 -19.03
C VAL A 16 -15.12 -7.88 -18.36
N ASP A 17 -14.02 -7.79 -19.08
CA ASP A 17 -12.70 -7.92 -18.47
C ASP A 17 -12.33 -6.59 -17.82
N TYR A 18 -12.28 -6.58 -16.50
CA TYR A 18 -11.79 -5.44 -15.72
C TYR A 18 -10.44 -5.76 -15.12
N PHE A 19 -9.53 -4.82 -15.26
CA PHE A 19 -8.24 -4.87 -14.58
C PHE A 19 -8.29 -4.00 -13.34
N THR A 20 -7.80 -4.51 -12.22
CA THR A 20 -7.63 -3.74 -10.98
C THR A 20 -6.17 -3.54 -10.72
N PHE A 21 -5.73 -2.29 -10.75
CA PHE A 21 -4.38 -1.91 -10.34
C PHE A 21 -4.41 -1.38 -8.91
N LEU A 22 -3.62 -2.01 -8.04
CA LEU A 22 -3.44 -1.62 -6.67
C LEU A 22 -1.99 -1.21 -6.49
N PHE A 23 -1.76 0.01 -6.11
CA PHE A 23 -0.42 0.48 -5.76
C PHE A 23 -0.48 1.42 -4.56
N PRO A 24 0.53 1.35 -3.65
CA PRO A 24 0.64 2.31 -2.57
C PRO A 24 1.06 3.68 -3.12
N LEU A 25 0.58 4.78 -2.54
CA LEU A 25 0.96 6.14 -2.98
C LEU A 25 2.47 6.39 -2.79
N GLU A 26 3.12 5.70 -1.85
CA GLU A 26 4.56 5.71 -1.65
C GLU A 26 5.36 5.24 -2.88
N TYR A 27 4.73 4.48 -3.77
CA TYR A 27 5.38 4.03 -5.02
C TYR A 27 5.69 5.19 -5.97
N ILE A 28 4.91 6.27 -5.91
CA ILE A 28 5.06 7.46 -6.75
C ILE A 28 5.53 8.69 -5.97
N SER A 29 5.69 8.62 -4.65
CA SER A 29 6.22 9.70 -3.84
C SER A 29 7.75 9.81 -3.99
N PHE A 30 8.27 11.02 -3.77
CA PHE A 30 9.70 11.32 -3.80
C PHE A 30 10.23 11.40 -2.36
N CYS A 31 11.52 11.08 -2.17
CA CYS A 31 12.14 11.06 -0.84
C CYS A 31 12.51 12.44 -0.30
N THR A 32 12.12 13.53 -0.97
CA THR A 32 12.42 14.91 -0.59
C THR A 32 11.12 15.68 -0.42
N ASP A 33 11.13 16.67 0.47
CA ASP A 33 10.02 17.62 0.66
C ASP A 33 9.66 18.26 -0.69
N ASP A 34 8.54 17.84 -1.23
CA ASP A 34 8.06 18.27 -2.53
C ASP A 34 6.57 18.66 -2.41
N MET A 35 6.16 19.64 -3.22
CA MET A 35 4.78 20.13 -3.23
C MET A 35 3.76 19.06 -3.61
N LEU A 36 4.16 18.05 -4.40
CA LEU A 36 3.29 16.94 -4.77
C LEU A 36 2.95 16.09 -3.54
N ASP A 37 3.95 15.74 -2.74
CA ASP A 37 3.74 14.97 -1.51
C ASP A 37 2.92 15.76 -0.49
N ASP A 38 3.27 17.01 -0.24
CA ASP A 38 2.62 17.83 0.80
C ASP A 38 1.18 18.18 0.45
N LYS A 39 0.92 18.61 -0.78
CA LYS A 39 -0.38 19.16 -1.17
C LYS A 39 -1.33 18.17 -1.81
N LEU A 40 -0.83 17.01 -2.24
CA LEU A 40 -1.64 16.05 -2.95
C LEU A 40 -1.54 14.63 -2.39
N LEU A 41 -0.33 14.02 -2.39
CA LEU A 41 -0.20 12.61 -2.01
C LEU A 41 -0.46 12.39 -0.52
N THR A 42 0.09 13.22 0.34
CA THR A 42 -0.15 13.16 1.80
C THR A 42 -1.63 13.43 2.14
N PRO A 43 -2.31 14.47 1.62
CA PRO A 43 -3.75 14.64 1.80
C PRO A 43 -4.61 13.50 1.24
N LEU A 44 -4.25 12.91 0.10
CA LEU A 44 -4.93 11.71 -0.42
C LEU A 44 -4.72 10.50 0.50
N LYS A 45 -3.50 10.29 0.97
CA LYS A 45 -3.13 9.22 1.91
C LYS A 45 -3.87 9.35 3.24
N ASN A 46 -3.94 10.56 3.76
CA ASN A 46 -4.64 10.87 5.00
C ASN A 46 -6.16 11.03 4.80
N GLY A 47 -6.63 10.92 3.55
CA GLY A 47 -8.04 11.01 3.18
C GLY A 47 -8.68 12.38 3.40
N HIS A 48 -7.89 13.47 3.44
CA HIS A 48 -8.39 14.83 3.32
C HIS A 48 -8.84 15.14 1.89
N LEU A 49 -8.13 14.56 0.92
CA LEU A 49 -8.55 14.52 -0.46
C LEU A 49 -9.01 13.11 -0.84
N MET A 50 -9.86 13.02 -1.83
CA MET A 50 -10.29 11.76 -2.42
C MET A 50 -10.47 11.90 -3.94
N ILE A 51 -10.26 10.81 -4.65
CA ILE A 51 -10.63 10.74 -6.07
C ILE A 51 -12.12 10.42 -6.15
N ARG A 52 -12.86 11.13 -6.99
CA ARG A 52 -14.28 10.88 -7.22
C ARG A 52 -14.51 9.42 -7.61
N PRO A 53 -15.41 8.69 -6.93
CA PRO A 53 -15.78 7.35 -7.36
C PRO A 53 -16.54 7.40 -8.68
N ARG A 54 -16.24 6.50 -9.61
CA ARG A 54 -16.91 6.34 -10.92
C ARG A 54 -16.73 7.55 -11.83
N ILE A 55 -15.54 7.73 -12.34
CA ILE A 55 -15.26 8.66 -13.42
C ILE A 55 -15.43 7.89 -14.74
N LYS A 56 -16.41 8.27 -15.57
CA LYS A 56 -16.59 7.68 -16.89
C LYS A 56 -15.49 8.18 -17.82
N ASP A 57 -14.93 7.27 -18.59
CA ASP A 57 -13.94 7.52 -19.66
C ASP A 57 -12.67 8.28 -19.23
N ALA A 58 -12.44 8.39 -17.92
CA ALA A 58 -11.27 9.04 -17.41
C ALA A 58 -10.02 8.17 -17.61
N ALA A 59 -9.06 8.73 -18.31
CA ALA A 59 -7.73 8.12 -18.49
C ALA A 59 -7.74 6.71 -19.12
N LYS A 60 -8.70 6.42 -20.02
CA LYS A 60 -8.82 5.13 -20.72
C LYS A 60 -7.48 4.72 -21.36
N GLU A 61 -6.84 5.63 -22.06
CA GLU A 61 -5.54 5.40 -22.71
C GLU A 61 -4.43 5.04 -21.71
N LEU A 62 -4.39 5.72 -20.55
CA LEU A 62 -3.40 5.40 -19.49
C LEU A 62 -3.65 4.02 -18.89
N CYS A 63 -4.89 3.58 -18.79
CA CYS A 63 -5.27 2.25 -18.33
C CYS A 63 -4.83 1.17 -19.30
N GLU A 64 -5.06 1.40 -20.58
CA GLU A 64 -4.65 0.49 -21.66
C GLU A 64 -3.12 0.33 -21.64
N GLN A 65 -2.37 1.43 -21.51
CA GLN A 65 -0.92 1.40 -21.37
C GLN A 65 -0.45 0.62 -20.13
N LEU A 66 -1.12 0.77 -18.98
CA LEU A 66 -0.80 -0.02 -17.78
C LEU A 66 -1.08 -1.51 -17.99
N ALA A 67 -2.20 -1.84 -18.64
CA ALA A 67 -2.55 -3.21 -18.96
C ALA A 67 -1.54 -3.86 -19.92
N GLU A 68 -1.10 -3.16 -20.95
CA GLU A 68 -0.05 -3.62 -21.88
C GLU A 68 1.26 -3.91 -21.18
N ILE A 69 1.72 -3.02 -20.29
CA ILE A 69 2.93 -3.21 -19.49
C ILE A 69 2.81 -4.45 -18.61
N TYR A 70 1.65 -4.67 -18.00
CA TYR A 70 1.41 -5.83 -17.14
C TYR A 70 1.39 -7.14 -17.94
N MET A 71 0.80 -7.14 -19.13
CA MET A 71 0.74 -8.32 -20.00
C MET A 71 2.10 -8.65 -20.65
N ALA A 72 2.93 -7.64 -20.92
CA ALA A 72 4.25 -7.81 -21.52
C ALA A 72 5.33 -8.37 -20.56
N LYS A 73 4.99 -8.75 -19.34
CA LYS A 73 5.91 -9.09 -18.24
C LYS A 73 6.68 -10.43 -18.37
N ASN A 74 6.81 -10.98 -19.57
CA ASN A 74 7.35 -12.33 -19.77
C ASN A 74 8.84 -12.43 -20.17
N ASP A 75 9.60 -11.33 -20.33
CA ASP A 75 11.01 -11.45 -20.75
C ASP A 75 11.95 -10.44 -20.08
N GLU A 76 13.03 -11.01 -19.47
CA GLU A 76 14.35 -10.46 -19.08
C GLU A 76 14.48 -9.29 -18.07
N LYS A 77 15.45 -9.45 -17.15
CA LYS A 77 15.82 -8.49 -16.07
C LYS A 77 16.08 -7.02 -16.51
N LYS A 78 16.55 -6.78 -17.74
CA LYS A 78 16.70 -5.41 -18.27
C LYS A 78 15.37 -4.72 -18.54
N LEU A 79 14.32 -5.48 -18.82
CA LEU A 79 12.96 -5.02 -19.00
C LEU A 79 12.35 -4.53 -17.69
N GLU A 80 12.81 -5.07 -16.55
CA GLU A 80 12.23 -4.78 -15.23
C GLU A 80 12.38 -3.32 -14.81
N ILE A 81 13.55 -2.70 -14.98
CA ILE A 81 13.78 -1.28 -14.66
C ILE A 81 12.97 -0.37 -15.60
N ALA A 82 13.01 -0.66 -16.91
CA ALA A 82 12.23 0.11 -17.88
C ALA A 82 10.72 0.01 -17.61
N VAL A 83 10.23 -1.17 -17.24
CA VAL A 83 8.83 -1.39 -16.84
C VAL A 83 8.49 -0.59 -15.58
N GLN A 84 9.34 -0.59 -14.56
CA GLN A 84 9.12 0.21 -13.34
C GLN A 84 9.07 1.70 -13.63
N ILE A 85 9.99 2.22 -14.45
CA ILE A 85 10.01 3.64 -14.85
C ILE A 85 8.73 4.00 -15.61
N LYS A 86 8.36 3.21 -16.64
CA LYS A 86 7.14 3.43 -17.42
C LYS A 86 5.90 3.41 -16.53
N THR A 87 5.81 2.44 -15.63
CA THR A 87 4.69 2.34 -14.68
C THR A 87 4.58 3.60 -13.82
N LYS A 88 5.70 4.10 -13.26
CA LYS A 88 5.70 5.36 -12.48
C LYS A 88 5.26 6.55 -13.31
N ILE A 89 5.75 6.67 -14.55
CA ILE A 89 5.36 7.75 -15.46
C ILE A 89 3.84 7.73 -15.69
N ILE A 90 3.26 6.58 -16.01
CA ILE A 90 1.82 6.46 -16.28
C ILE A 90 1.00 6.76 -15.02
N LEU A 91 1.45 6.31 -13.85
CA LEU A 91 0.77 6.61 -12.57
C LEU A 91 0.82 8.10 -12.24
N LEU A 92 1.94 8.78 -12.49
CA LEU A 92 2.04 10.23 -12.32
C LEU A 92 1.16 10.97 -13.32
N GLN A 93 1.12 10.55 -14.59
CA GLN A 93 0.21 11.09 -15.59
C GLN A 93 -1.26 10.89 -15.21
N PHE A 94 -1.60 9.73 -14.63
CA PHE A 94 -2.93 9.48 -14.11
C PHE A 94 -3.30 10.46 -12.98
N ILE A 95 -2.41 10.68 -12.02
CA ILE A 95 -2.64 11.63 -10.92
C ILE A 95 -2.78 13.05 -11.47
N LEU A 96 -1.92 13.45 -12.42
CA LEU A 96 -2.00 14.75 -13.07
C LEU A 96 -3.36 14.93 -13.78
N HIS A 97 -3.78 13.92 -14.55
CA HIS A 97 -5.08 13.95 -15.23
C HIS A 97 -6.25 14.09 -14.24
N MET A 98 -6.20 13.38 -13.12
CA MET A 98 -7.22 13.50 -12.06
C MET A 98 -7.24 14.90 -11.44
N TRP A 99 -6.08 15.50 -11.25
CA TRP A 99 -5.94 16.85 -10.71
C TRP A 99 -6.48 17.91 -11.68
N GLU A 100 -6.03 17.91 -12.93
CA GLU A 100 -6.38 18.90 -13.94
C GLU A 100 -7.89 18.89 -14.28
N ASN A 101 -8.53 17.73 -14.20
CA ASN A 101 -9.96 17.58 -14.49
C ASN A 101 -10.86 17.74 -13.24
N GLY A 102 -10.29 18.13 -12.09
CA GLY A 102 -11.05 18.36 -10.87
C GLY A 102 -11.70 17.07 -10.31
N PHE A 103 -11.11 15.90 -10.59
CA PHE A 103 -11.58 14.63 -10.04
C PHE A 103 -11.01 14.36 -8.66
N ILE A 104 -10.01 15.11 -8.23
CA ILE A 104 -9.53 15.11 -6.85
C ILE A 104 -10.27 16.20 -6.11
N ILE A 105 -11.01 15.82 -5.10
CA ILE A 105 -11.91 16.68 -4.34
C ILE A 105 -11.61 16.59 -2.85
N GLU A 106 -11.94 17.62 -2.10
CA GLU A 106 -11.94 17.56 -0.66
C GLU A 106 -12.95 16.50 -0.17
N ASN A 107 -12.54 15.75 0.83
CA ASN A 107 -13.38 14.72 1.42
C ASN A 107 -14.25 15.34 2.53
N ASP A 108 -15.43 15.81 2.18
CA ASP A 108 -16.42 16.42 3.10
C ASP A 108 -16.86 15.49 4.25
N LYS A 109 -16.51 14.21 4.18
CA LYS A 109 -16.76 13.25 5.27
C LYS A 109 -15.72 13.35 6.40
N SER A 110 -14.98 14.45 6.49
CA SER A 110 -13.93 14.67 7.47
C SER A 110 -14.38 14.56 8.93
N GLY A 111 -15.66 14.76 9.24
CA GLY A 111 -16.17 14.65 10.60
C GLY A 111 -16.36 13.23 11.16
N ARG A 112 -16.57 12.22 10.30
CA ARG A 112 -16.69 10.81 10.73
C ARG A 112 -15.39 10.02 10.55
N ASN A 113 -14.52 10.49 9.67
CA ASN A 113 -13.26 9.81 9.32
C ASN A 113 -12.07 10.14 10.23
N THR A 114 -12.24 11.02 11.23
CA THR A 114 -11.11 11.42 12.06
C THR A 114 -10.66 10.27 12.96
N VAL A 115 -11.62 9.60 13.61
CA VAL A 115 -11.35 8.50 14.55
C VAL A 115 -10.75 7.28 13.83
N GLU A 116 -11.31 6.91 12.67
CA GLU A 116 -10.79 5.80 11.89
C GLU A 116 -9.38 6.09 11.36
N LYS A 117 -9.09 7.32 10.96
CA LYS A 117 -7.75 7.73 10.52
C LYS A 117 -6.75 7.72 11.67
N GLU A 118 -7.14 8.27 12.80
CA GLU A 118 -6.34 8.25 14.02
C GLU A 118 -6.05 6.80 14.46
N MET A 119 -7.04 5.93 14.38
CA MET A 119 -6.89 4.50 14.67
C MET A 119 -5.89 3.83 13.71
N ILE A 120 -5.99 4.09 12.41
CA ILE A 120 -5.03 3.53 11.42
C ILE A 120 -3.63 4.10 11.64
N SER A 121 -3.50 5.41 11.86
CA SER A 121 -2.21 6.05 12.18
C SER A 121 -1.57 5.45 13.44
N TYR A 122 -2.37 5.26 14.47
CA TYR A 122 -1.93 4.62 15.71
C TYR A 122 -1.41 3.19 15.49
N ILE A 123 -2.13 2.40 14.70
CA ILE A 123 -1.68 1.04 14.34
C ILE A 123 -0.37 1.09 13.56
N GLN A 124 -0.24 1.99 12.59
CA GLN A 124 0.97 2.16 11.79
C GLN A 124 2.19 2.61 12.60
N GLN A 125 1.97 3.34 13.69
CA GLN A 125 3.04 3.74 14.61
C GLN A 125 3.36 2.69 15.67
N SER A 126 2.43 1.76 15.92
CA SER A 126 2.50 0.84 17.05
C SER A 126 2.54 -0.65 16.66
N PHE A 127 2.61 -1.00 15.37
CA PHE A 127 2.49 -2.38 14.87
C PHE A 127 3.57 -3.34 15.39
N THR A 128 4.71 -2.81 15.85
CA THR A 128 5.79 -3.62 16.41
C THR A 128 5.45 -4.21 17.78
N ARG A 129 4.49 -3.62 18.50
CA ARG A 129 3.95 -4.16 19.75
C ARG A 129 2.63 -4.92 19.52
N GLU A 130 2.13 -5.57 20.54
CA GLU A 130 0.84 -6.23 20.49
C GLU A 130 -0.29 -5.18 20.43
N ILE A 131 -1.20 -5.35 19.50
CA ILE A 131 -2.39 -4.51 19.33
C ILE A 131 -3.61 -5.43 19.28
N SER A 132 -4.59 -5.17 20.16
CA SER A 132 -5.83 -5.93 20.24
C SER A 132 -7.04 -5.09 19.81
N LEU A 133 -8.15 -5.76 19.44
CA LEU A 133 -9.43 -5.09 19.18
C LEU A 133 -9.93 -4.35 20.41
N LYS A 134 -9.70 -4.93 21.61
CA LYS A 134 -10.08 -4.34 22.88
C LYS A 134 -9.34 -3.03 23.12
N GLU A 135 -8.02 -3.04 22.96
CA GLU A 135 -7.20 -1.84 23.10
C GLU A 135 -7.65 -0.71 22.17
N LEU A 136 -7.89 -1.02 20.89
CA LEU A 136 -8.37 -0.03 19.93
C LEU A 136 -9.77 0.47 20.30
N GLY A 137 -10.64 -0.41 20.78
CA GLY A 137 -11.95 -0.04 21.26
C GLY A 137 -11.88 0.95 22.42
N GLU A 138 -11.05 0.68 23.41
CA GLU A 138 -10.83 1.55 24.57
C GLU A 138 -10.19 2.88 24.17
N GLN A 139 -9.13 2.85 23.35
CA GLN A 139 -8.38 4.03 22.91
C GLN A 139 -9.23 5.01 22.09
N PHE A 140 -10.09 4.50 21.21
CA PHE A 140 -10.86 5.31 20.26
C PHE A 140 -12.36 5.39 20.59
N HIS A 141 -12.77 4.91 21.76
CA HIS A 141 -14.17 4.87 22.20
C HIS A 141 -15.09 4.12 21.21
N LEU A 142 -14.59 3.02 20.65
CA LEU A 142 -15.28 2.16 19.69
C LEU A 142 -15.55 0.79 20.32
N SER A 143 -16.60 0.11 19.86
CA SER A 143 -16.78 -1.30 20.23
C SER A 143 -15.79 -2.20 19.43
N GLU A 144 -15.35 -3.30 20.03
CA GLU A 144 -14.52 -4.30 19.35
C GLU A 144 -15.18 -4.82 18.07
N LYS A 145 -16.52 -4.95 18.10
CA LYS A 145 -17.32 -5.33 16.94
C LYS A 145 -17.18 -4.30 15.81
N TYR A 146 -17.26 -3.01 16.14
CA TYR A 146 -17.10 -1.94 15.15
C TYR A 146 -15.72 -1.98 14.53
N VAL A 147 -14.66 -2.04 15.35
CA VAL A 147 -13.26 -2.14 14.85
C VAL A 147 -13.10 -3.36 13.94
N SER A 148 -13.59 -4.52 14.35
CA SER A 148 -13.51 -5.75 13.54
C SER A 148 -14.27 -5.63 12.22
N GLN A 149 -15.45 -5.01 12.23
CA GLN A 149 -16.25 -4.79 11.03
C GLN A 149 -15.60 -3.77 10.11
N TYR A 150 -15.05 -2.69 10.64
CA TYR A 150 -14.30 -1.69 9.91
C TYR A 150 -13.16 -2.31 9.08
N PHE A 151 -12.34 -3.17 9.71
CA PHE A 151 -11.26 -3.86 8.98
C PHE A 151 -11.77 -4.78 7.89
N LYS A 152 -12.90 -5.48 8.10
CA LYS A 152 -13.50 -6.35 7.07
C LYS A 152 -14.08 -5.57 5.89
N GLU A 153 -14.73 -4.43 6.16
CA GLU A 153 -15.39 -3.62 5.14
C GLU A 153 -14.40 -2.78 4.31
N HIS A 154 -13.39 -2.20 4.98
CA HIS A 154 -12.46 -1.27 4.32
C HIS A 154 -11.19 -1.92 3.80
N PHE A 155 -10.70 -2.96 4.47
CA PHE A 155 -9.46 -3.66 4.09
C PHE A 155 -9.69 -5.09 3.61
N HIS A 156 -10.91 -5.63 3.73
CA HIS A 156 -11.25 -7.03 3.43
C HIS A 156 -10.39 -8.06 4.17
N ILE A 157 -9.76 -7.66 5.26
CA ILE A 157 -8.91 -8.49 6.12
C ILE A 157 -9.23 -8.21 7.60
N THR A 158 -8.71 -9.04 8.49
CA THR A 158 -8.80 -8.80 9.94
C THR A 158 -7.70 -7.85 10.41
N LEU A 159 -7.88 -7.20 11.57
CA LEU A 159 -6.84 -6.41 12.24
C LEU A 159 -5.51 -7.18 12.34
N SER A 160 -5.56 -8.43 12.80
CA SER A 160 -4.36 -9.27 12.93
C SER A 160 -3.61 -9.48 11.61
N LYS A 161 -4.35 -9.67 10.50
CA LYS A 161 -3.74 -9.77 9.16
C LYS A 161 -3.15 -8.43 8.72
N TYR A 162 -3.81 -7.32 9.03
CA TYR A 162 -3.29 -5.99 8.73
C TYR A 162 -1.98 -5.69 9.48
N VAL A 163 -1.95 -5.95 10.80
CA VAL A 163 -0.72 -5.82 11.59
C VAL A 163 0.38 -6.76 11.09
N THR A 164 0.04 -8.00 10.74
CA THR A 164 1.01 -8.94 10.15
C THR A 164 1.59 -8.40 8.84
N TYR A 165 0.77 -7.81 7.99
CA TYR A 165 1.22 -7.18 6.75
C TYR A 165 2.22 -6.04 7.02
N LEU A 166 1.92 -5.11 7.95
CA LEU A 166 2.81 -4.02 8.32
C LEU A 166 4.17 -4.53 8.86
N ARG A 167 4.12 -5.55 9.71
CA ARG A 167 5.34 -6.19 10.24
C ARG A 167 6.20 -6.82 9.15
N LEU A 168 5.58 -7.47 8.18
CA LEU A 168 6.29 -8.11 7.08
C LEU A 168 6.89 -7.07 6.11
N GLU A 169 6.19 -5.98 5.82
CA GLU A 169 6.73 -4.88 5.02
C GLU A 169 7.92 -4.20 5.73
N HIS A 170 7.82 -3.96 7.03
CA HIS A 170 8.94 -3.43 7.81
C HIS A 170 10.15 -4.39 7.82
N ALA A 171 9.89 -5.70 8.02
CA ALA A 171 10.95 -6.71 7.95
C ALA A 171 11.63 -6.75 6.58
N LYS A 172 10.86 -6.61 5.51
CA LYS A 172 11.36 -6.53 4.13
C LYS A 172 12.30 -5.34 3.96
N GLN A 173 11.91 -4.15 4.43
CA GLN A 173 12.76 -2.95 4.39
C GLN A 173 14.06 -3.14 5.18
N LEU A 174 14.00 -3.73 6.39
CA LEU A 174 15.20 -4.03 7.18
C LEU A 174 16.12 -5.04 6.48
N LEU A 175 15.57 -6.07 5.84
CA LEU A 175 16.37 -7.05 5.10
C LEU A 175 17.07 -6.44 3.88
N GLN A 176 16.48 -5.42 3.25
CA GLN A 176 17.02 -4.73 2.10
C GLN A 176 18.08 -3.69 2.47
N ASN A 177 17.89 -2.99 3.58
CA ASN A 177 18.67 -1.80 3.93
C ASN A 177 19.66 -2.04 5.07
N SER A 178 19.79 -3.27 5.57
CA SER A 178 20.69 -3.58 6.69
C SER A 178 21.20 -5.02 6.67
N ASP A 179 22.36 -5.24 7.30
CA ASP A 179 22.97 -6.56 7.47
C ASP A 179 22.68 -7.21 8.82
N ILE A 180 21.76 -6.64 9.61
CA ILE A 180 21.41 -7.18 10.93
C ILE A 180 20.91 -8.63 10.82
N PRO A 181 21.13 -9.47 11.85
CA PRO A 181 20.68 -10.86 11.84
C PRO A 181 19.18 -11.01 11.59
N VAL A 182 18.76 -12.06 10.88
CA VAL A 182 17.33 -12.33 10.61
C VAL A 182 16.51 -12.45 11.90
N THR A 183 17.13 -12.91 12.99
CA THR A 183 16.52 -12.94 14.32
C THR A 183 16.22 -11.55 14.86
N GLU A 184 17.11 -10.61 14.65
CA GLU A 184 16.94 -9.21 15.04
C GLU A 184 15.92 -8.50 14.16
N VAL A 185 15.94 -8.75 12.84
CA VAL A 185 14.87 -8.30 11.94
C VAL A 185 13.49 -8.72 12.43
N ALA A 186 13.34 -9.99 12.85
CA ALA A 186 12.08 -10.48 13.39
C ALA A 186 11.65 -9.68 14.64
N MET A 187 12.57 -9.47 15.58
CA MET A 187 12.28 -8.73 16.82
C MET A 187 11.91 -7.26 16.54
N LEU A 188 12.70 -6.56 15.73
CA LEU A 188 12.46 -5.17 15.35
C LEU A 188 11.15 -5.00 14.59
N SER A 189 10.71 -6.05 13.87
CA SER A 189 9.43 -6.07 13.19
C SER A 189 8.25 -6.52 14.06
N GLY A 190 8.46 -6.70 15.38
CA GLY A 190 7.41 -7.00 16.34
C GLY A 190 7.05 -8.49 16.44
N TYR A 191 7.92 -9.41 15.98
CA TYR A 191 7.71 -10.84 16.15
C TYR A 191 8.43 -11.35 17.38
N GLN A 192 7.70 -11.92 18.32
CA GLN A 192 8.27 -12.58 19.50
C GLN A 192 8.82 -13.98 19.19
N ASN A 193 8.35 -14.60 18.10
CA ASN A 193 8.76 -15.94 17.68
C ASN A 193 9.34 -15.91 16.25
N VAL A 194 10.65 -16.12 16.18
CA VAL A 194 11.42 -16.12 14.93
C VAL A 194 10.95 -17.20 13.95
N SER A 195 10.58 -18.38 14.42
CA SER A 195 10.10 -19.47 13.57
C SER A 195 8.75 -19.13 12.95
N TYR A 196 7.88 -18.44 13.68
CA TYR A 196 6.62 -17.93 13.15
C TYR A 196 6.86 -16.83 12.11
N PHE A 197 7.78 -15.91 12.38
CA PHE A 197 8.22 -14.89 11.42
C PHE A 197 8.67 -15.51 10.10
N ILE A 198 9.63 -16.45 10.15
CA ILE A 198 10.20 -17.09 8.96
C ILE A 198 9.09 -17.76 8.12
N ARG A 199 8.15 -18.46 8.76
CA ARG A 199 7.01 -19.09 8.06
C ARG A 199 6.09 -18.06 7.43
N SER A 200 5.75 -17.00 8.16
CA SER A 200 4.88 -15.92 7.68
C SER A 200 5.51 -15.19 6.51
N PHE A 201 6.80 -14.85 6.61
CA PHE A 201 7.57 -14.19 5.55
C PHE A 201 7.63 -15.07 4.29
N LYS A 202 7.99 -16.35 4.44
CA LYS A 202 8.03 -17.29 3.29
C LYS A 202 6.66 -17.47 2.65
N LYS A 203 5.59 -17.50 3.45
CA LYS A 203 4.22 -17.60 2.93
C LYS A 203 3.83 -16.38 2.09
N THR A 204 4.28 -15.19 2.48
CA THR A 204 3.91 -13.93 1.82
C THR A 204 4.78 -13.64 0.60
N TYR A 205 6.11 -13.84 0.70
CA TYR A 205 7.06 -13.49 -0.36
C TYR A 205 7.63 -14.69 -1.14
N GLY A 206 7.18 -15.91 -0.85
CA GLY A 206 7.59 -17.12 -1.56
C GLY A 206 8.96 -17.68 -1.17
N VAL A 207 9.81 -16.88 -0.54
CA VAL A 207 11.18 -17.25 -0.14
C VAL A 207 11.44 -16.93 1.34
N SER A 208 12.45 -17.61 1.93
CA SER A 208 12.84 -17.30 3.32
C SER A 208 13.50 -15.92 3.42
N PRO A 209 13.46 -15.26 4.61
CA PRO A 209 14.11 -13.96 4.82
C PRO A 209 15.59 -13.94 4.42
N LEU A 210 16.33 -14.98 4.76
CA LEU A 210 17.75 -15.09 4.40
C LEU A 210 17.95 -15.21 2.88
N LYS A 211 17.09 -15.96 2.19
CA LYS A 211 17.15 -16.08 0.72
C LYS A 211 16.71 -14.78 0.06
N TYR A 212 15.73 -14.09 0.62
CA TYR A 212 15.27 -12.79 0.16
C TYR A 212 16.41 -11.77 0.16
N ARG A 213 17.15 -11.63 1.28
CA ARG A 213 18.33 -10.77 1.41
C ARG A 213 19.41 -11.08 0.37
N LYS A 214 19.67 -12.37 0.10
CA LYS A 214 20.72 -12.79 -0.87
C LYS A 214 20.34 -12.59 -2.33
N ASN A 215 19.06 -12.55 -2.64
CA ASN A 215 18.56 -12.44 -4.03
C ASN A 215 18.33 -10.99 -4.45
N GLU A 216 18.38 -10.03 -3.53
CA GLU A 216 18.46 -8.63 -3.91
C GLU A 216 19.89 -8.28 -4.28
N PRO A 217 20.14 -7.64 -5.44
CA PRO A 217 21.46 -7.12 -5.73
C PRO A 217 21.80 -6.07 -4.66
N SER A 218 22.69 -6.46 -3.73
CA SER A 218 23.42 -5.51 -2.90
C SER A 218 24.13 -4.58 -3.86
N THR A 219 23.72 -3.36 -3.90
CA THR A 219 24.46 -2.16 -4.30
C THR A 219 23.60 -1.16 -5.04
N TRP A 220 23.25 -0.14 -4.33
CA TRP A 220 23.34 1.20 -4.90
C TRP A 220 24.34 1.96 -4.03
N ILE A 221 25.63 1.97 -4.47
CA ILE A 221 26.58 3.03 -4.14
C ILE A 221 26.39 4.12 -5.15
#